data_6699b9c1f632452d17b4072630a874f3
#
_entry.id   6699b9c1f632452d17b4072630a874f3
#
_cell.length_a   1.000
_cell.length_b   1.000
_cell.length_c   1.000
_cell.angle_alpha   90.00
_cell.angle_beta   90.00
_cell.angle_gamma   90.00
#
_symmetry.space_group_name_H-M   'P 1'
#
loop_
_entity.id
_entity.type
_entity.pdbx_description
1 polymer ?
#
loop_
_entity_poly.entity_id
_entity_poly.type
_entity_poly.pdbx_seq_one_letter_code
_entity_poly.pdbx_strand_id
1 'polypeptide(L)'
;MGNARKTVLRLLTRLENSGSYSNILLDEGLERSDLSPQDKKFAAALFYGVLERQITLDNIIREYSRNPKNKLGTEVRVILRMGLYQLLYMDSVPDNAAVDESVKLAKKNRNPAASGFINAMLREFIRNDKKLPKGRNATEELSIEYSAPVWLTEKWTREYGKDICLEMLKTSVGQAPVTARVNTVFHLSLI
;
A
#
# COMPACT_ATOMS: atom_id res chain seq x y z
N MET A 1 -19.06 16.44 -3.69
CA MET A 1 -17.67 16.38 -3.20
C MET A 1 -17.15 14.98 -3.38
N GLY A 2 -16.10 14.78 -4.16
CA GLY A 2 -15.50 13.47 -4.42
C GLY A 2 -14.88 12.90 -3.15
N ASN A 3 -14.92 11.56 -3.00
CA ASN A 3 -14.29 10.89 -1.86
C ASN A 3 -12.97 10.22 -2.35
N ALA A 4 -11.82 10.73 -1.91
CA ALA A 4 -10.50 10.25 -2.30
C ALA A 4 -10.34 8.73 -2.10
N ARG A 5 -10.74 8.20 -0.93
CA ARG A 5 -10.66 6.75 -0.63
C ARG A 5 -11.53 5.90 -1.58
N LYS A 6 -12.72 6.40 -1.96
CA LYS A 6 -13.58 5.70 -2.93
C LYS A 6 -12.93 5.68 -4.33
N THR A 7 -12.29 6.77 -4.72
CA THR A 7 -11.54 6.85 -5.99
C THR A 7 -10.39 5.84 -5.97
N VAL A 8 -9.58 5.81 -4.91
CA VAL A 8 -8.46 4.87 -4.77
C VAL A 8 -8.95 3.42 -4.79
N LEU A 9 -10.03 3.09 -4.05
CA LEU A 9 -10.61 1.74 -4.08
C LEU A 9 -10.97 1.30 -5.49
N ARG A 10 -11.65 2.17 -6.25
CA ARG A 10 -12.03 1.88 -7.63
C ARG A 10 -10.81 1.63 -8.51
N LEU A 11 -9.78 2.47 -8.39
CA LEU A 11 -8.56 2.36 -9.20
C LEU A 11 -7.75 1.11 -8.86
N LEU A 12 -7.53 0.82 -7.57
CA LEU A 12 -6.82 -0.40 -7.14
C LEU A 12 -7.58 -1.67 -7.54
N THR A 13 -8.90 -1.68 -7.37
CA THR A 13 -9.73 -2.83 -7.81
C THR A 13 -9.66 -3.03 -9.32
N ARG A 14 -9.67 -1.93 -10.10
CA ARG A 14 -9.49 -2.01 -11.55
C ARG A 14 -8.10 -2.53 -11.92
N LEU A 15 -7.06 -2.04 -11.25
CA LEU A 15 -5.67 -2.46 -11.48
C LEU A 15 -5.51 -3.98 -11.26
N GLU A 16 -6.04 -4.52 -10.16
CA GLU A 16 -5.98 -5.96 -9.88
C GLU A 16 -6.73 -6.81 -10.92
N ASN A 17 -7.81 -6.30 -11.47
CA ASN A 17 -8.63 -7.05 -12.41
C ASN A 17 -8.16 -6.94 -13.88
N SER A 18 -7.50 -5.84 -14.26
CA SER A 18 -7.17 -5.54 -15.66
C SER A 18 -5.68 -5.61 -16.00
N GLY A 19 -4.79 -5.65 -14.98
CA GLY A 19 -3.34 -5.59 -15.20
C GLY A 19 -2.86 -4.30 -15.89
N SER A 20 -3.62 -3.21 -15.79
CA SER A 20 -3.29 -1.90 -16.36
C SER A 20 -2.01 -1.31 -15.75
N TYR A 21 -1.39 -0.33 -16.43
CA TYR A 21 -0.27 0.42 -15.87
C TYR A 21 -0.76 1.37 -14.75
N SER A 22 -0.14 1.27 -13.57
CA SER A 22 -0.57 1.97 -12.37
C SER A 22 -0.54 3.49 -12.50
N ASN A 23 0.52 4.04 -13.10
CA ASN A 23 0.69 5.49 -13.32
C ASN A 23 -0.41 6.06 -14.23
N ILE A 24 -0.63 5.46 -15.40
CA ILE A 24 -1.65 5.90 -16.36
C ILE A 24 -3.04 5.83 -15.72
N LEU A 25 -3.31 4.73 -15.01
CA LEU A 25 -4.60 4.53 -14.37
C LEU A 25 -4.89 5.56 -13.28
N LEU A 26 -3.87 5.92 -12.49
CA LEU A 26 -4.01 6.93 -11.45
C LEU A 26 -4.21 8.31 -12.05
N ASP A 27 -3.38 8.71 -13.01
CA ASP A 27 -3.43 10.04 -13.62
C ASP A 27 -4.81 10.30 -14.26
N GLU A 28 -5.28 9.39 -15.12
CA GLU A 28 -6.62 9.48 -15.71
C GLU A 28 -7.72 9.50 -14.63
N GLY A 29 -7.57 8.69 -13.59
CA GLY A 29 -8.56 8.57 -12.53
C GLY A 29 -8.66 9.82 -11.67
N LEU A 30 -7.54 10.52 -11.44
CA LEU A 30 -7.49 11.78 -10.70
C LEU A 30 -7.94 12.97 -11.56
N GLU A 31 -7.60 13.00 -12.85
CA GLU A 31 -8.04 14.04 -13.76
C GLU A 31 -9.56 14.08 -13.90
N ARG A 32 -10.18 12.89 -14.05
CA ARG A 32 -11.64 12.75 -14.15
C ARG A 32 -12.39 12.84 -12.83
N SER A 33 -11.69 13.13 -11.73
CA SER A 33 -12.30 13.21 -10.39
C SER A 33 -12.57 14.64 -9.97
N ASP A 34 -13.68 14.87 -9.23
CA ASP A 34 -14.00 16.14 -8.58
C ASP A 34 -13.28 16.28 -7.23
N LEU A 35 -12.05 15.80 -7.12
CA LEU A 35 -11.24 15.88 -5.90
C LEU A 35 -10.52 17.22 -5.83
N SER A 36 -10.45 17.78 -4.62
CA SER A 36 -9.59 18.93 -4.35
C SER A 36 -8.11 18.57 -4.60
N PRO A 37 -7.22 19.55 -4.84
CA PRO A 37 -5.78 19.29 -4.96
C PRO A 37 -5.19 18.54 -3.78
N GLN A 38 -5.66 18.80 -2.55
CA GLN A 38 -5.23 18.10 -1.35
C GLN A 38 -5.72 16.65 -1.34
N ASP A 39 -6.98 16.40 -1.72
CA ASP A 39 -7.53 15.05 -1.83
C ASP A 39 -6.85 14.24 -2.94
N LYS A 40 -6.43 14.88 -4.04
CA LYS A 40 -5.64 14.23 -5.11
C LYS A 40 -4.28 13.78 -4.59
N LYS A 41 -3.58 14.62 -3.81
CA LYS A 41 -2.32 14.26 -3.15
C LYS A 41 -2.50 13.08 -2.20
N PHE A 42 -3.53 13.13 -1.35
CA PHE A 42 -3.87 12.03 -0.45
C PHE A 42 -4.19 10.74 -1.21
N ALA A 43 -4.98 10.82 -2.28
CA ALA A 43 -5.33 9.68 -3.11
C ALA A 43 -4.09 9.05 -3.77
N ALA A 44 -3.18 9.86 -4.31
CA ALA A 44 -1.94 9.40 -4.92
C ALA A 44 -1.03 8.71 -3.89
N ALA A 45 -0.85 9.31 -2.71
CA ALA A 45 -0.06 8.73 -1.63
C ALA A 45 -0.64 7.38 -1.17
N LEU A 46 -1.96 7.29 -0.98
CA LEU A 46 -2.63 6.05 -0.59
C LEU A 46 -2.55 4.98 -1.69
N PHE A 47 -2.72 5.37 -2.96
CA PHE A 47 -2.68 4.45 -4.08
C PHE A 47 -1.30 3.81 -4.25
N TYR A 48 -0.25 4.62 -4.38
CA TYR A 48 1.11 4.12 -4.55
C TYR A 48 1.62 3.41 -3.31
N GLY A 49 1.30 3.91 -2.12
CA GLY A 49 1.72 3.29 -0.88
C GLY A 49 1.11 1.90 -0.68
N VAL A 50 -0.14 1.69 -1.06
CA VAL A 50 -0.76 0.34 -1.03
C VAL A 50 -0.05 -0.60 -2.00
N LEU A 51 0.36 -0.13 -3.18
CA LEU A 51 1.10 -0.95 -4.15
C LEU A 51 2.51 -1.28 -3.66
N GLU A 52 3.23 -0.28 -3.15
CA GLU A 52 4.59 -0.44 -2.61
C GLU A 52 4.62 -1.44 -1.44
N ARG A 53 3.65 -1.35 -0.55
CA ARG A 53 3.58 -2.17 0.67
C ARG A 53 2.71 -3.42 0.53
N GLN A 54 2.35 -3.81 -0.67
CA GLN A 54 1.39 -4.88 -0.92
C GLN A 54 1.75 -6.21 -0.24
N ILE A 55 3.03 -6.61 -0.27
CA ILE A 55 3.48 -7.88 0.34
C ILE A 55 3.31 -7.82 1.86
N THR A 56 3.72 -6.73 2.51
CA THR A 56 3.50 -6.51 3.95
C THR A 56 2.03 -6.60 4.30
N LEU A 57 1.20 -5.84 3.57
CA LEU A 57 -0.24 -5.75 3.83
C LEU A 57 -0.94 -7.10 3.65
N ASP A 58 -0.57 -7.88 2.64
CA ASP A 58 -1.13 -9.21 2.40
C ASP A 58 -0.72 -10.22 3.47
N ASN A 59 0.49 -10.12 3.99
CA ASN A 59 0.92 -10.95 5.12
C ASN A 59 0.13 -10.62 6.39
N ILE A 60 -0.12 -9.35 6.67
CA ILE A 60 -0.99 -8.93 7.79
C ILE A 60 -2.41 -9.47 7.60
N ILE A 61 -2.99 -9.30 6.42
CA ILE A 61 -4.34 -9.82 6.13
C ILE A 61 -4.39 -11.33 6.35
N ARG A 62 -3.38 -12.07 5.93
CA ARG A 62 -3.31 -13.53 6.11
C ARG A 62 -3.22 -13.92 7.58
N GLU A 63 -2.39 -13.26 8.38
CA GLU A 63 -2.18 -13.54 9.79
C GLU A 63 -3.44 -13.26 10.62
N TYR A 64 -4.03 -12.09 10.41
CA TYR A 64 -5.18 -11.63 11.19
C TYR A 64 -6.53 -12.12 10.65
N SER A 65 -6.54 -12.89 9.54
CA SER A 65 -7.77 -13.54 9.04
C SER A 65 -8.03 -14.83 9.79
N ARG A 66 -9.19 -14.93 10.44
CA ARG A 66 -9.60 -16.15 11.17
C ARG A 66 -9.65 -17.41 10.29
N ASN A 67 -9.81 -17.24 9.00
CA ASN A 67 -9.81 -18.33 8.02
C ASN A 67 -9.00 -17.96 6.79
N PRO A 68 -7.66 -18.12 6.83
CA PRO A 68 -6.76 -17.73 5.74
C PRO A 68 -6.98 -18.53 4.44
N LYS A 69 -7.71 -19.64 4.48
CA LYS A 69 -8.05 -20.44 3.29
C LYS A 69 -9.20 -19.83 2.47
N ASN A 70 -10.03 -19.00 3.07
CA ASN A 70 -11.10 -18.32 2.34
C ASN A 70 -10.53 -17.22 1.47
N LYS A 71 -10.73 -17.35 0.16
CA LYS A 71 -10.37 -16.29 -0.79
C LYS A 71 -11.25 -15.09 -0.55
N LEU A 72 -10.64 -13.99 -0.10
CA LEU A 72 -11.32 -12.70 -0.01
C LEU A 72 -11.60 -12.16 -1.41
N GLY A 73 -12.79 -11.62 -1.61
CA GLY A 73 -13.10 -10.88 -2.84
C GLY A 73 -12.14 -9.70 -3.02
N THR A 74 -11.84 -9.35 -4.27
CA THR A 74 -10.87 -8.29 -4.61
C THR A 74 -11.14 -6.99 -3.88
N GLU A 75 -12.39 -6.50 -3.86
CA GLU A 75 -12.74 -5.25 -3.17
C GLU A 75 -12.47 -5.30 -1.66
N VAL A 76 -12.80 -6.41 -1.00
CA VAL A 76 -12.57 -6.58 0.45
C VAL A 76 -11.08 -6.54 0.75
N ARG A 77 -10.28 -7.25 -0.05
CA ARG A 77 -8.82 -7.26 0.07
C ARG A 77 -8.24 -5.87 -0.13
N VAL A 78 -8.67 -5.15 -1.14
CA VAL A 78 -8.22 -3.77 -1.40
C VAL A 78 -8.62 -2.83 -0.27
N ILE A 79 -9.83 -2.91 0.26
CA ILE A 79 -10.26 -2.10 1.42
C ILE A 79 -9.38 -2.39 2.64
N LEU A 80 -9.07 -3.65 2.91
CA LEU A 80 -8.19 -4.03 4.01
C LEU A 80 -6.77 -3.50 3.82
N ARG A 81 -6.18 -3.63 2.63
CA ARG A 81 -4.88 -3.04 2.32
C ARG A 81 -4.86 -1.54 2.53
N MET A 82 -5.89 -0.81 2.06
CA MET A 82 -6.02 0.63 2.26
C MET A 82 -6.15 1.01 3.74
N GLY A 83 -6.92 0.25 4.50
CA GLY A 83 -7.07 0.45 5.95
C GLY A 83 -5.75 0.24 6.68
N LEU A 84 -5.09 -0.89 6.45
CA LEU A 84 -3.80 -1.24 7.05
C LEU A 84 -2.69 -0.25 6.67
N TYR A 85 -2.64 0.18 5.40
CA TYR A 85 -1.67 1.18 4.96
C TYR A 85 -1.84 2.49 5.72
N GLN A 86 -3.08 2.97 5.88
CA GLN A 86 -3.37 4.17 6.66
C GLN A 86 -2.95 4.01 8.12
N LEU A 87 -3.19 2.84 8.73
CA LEU A 87 -2.81 2.56 10.12
C LEU A 87 -1.30 2.51 10.37
N LEU A 88 -0.51 2.09 9.36
CA LEU A 88 0.94 1.88 9.50
C LEU A 88 1.79 3.05 9.00
N TYR A 89 1.35 3.72 7.94
CA TYR A 89 2.22 4.61 7.17
C TYR A 89 1.64 6.00 6.93
N MET A 90 0.46 6.32 7.49
CA MET A 90 -0.16 7.64 7.33
C MET A 90 -0.45 8.27 8.70
N ASP A 91 0.58 8.84 9.34
CA ASP A 91 0.49 9.45 10.68
C ASP A 91 -0.59 10.53 10.80
N SER A 92 -0.90 11.20 9.69
CA SER A 92 -1.96 12.22 9.65
C SER A 92 -3.37 11.64 9.72
N VAL A 93 -3.53 10.30 9.66
CA VAL A 93 -4.83 9.62 9.70
C VAL A 93 -4.98 8.92 11.06
N PRO A 94 -5.90 9.40 11.93
CA PRO A 94 -6.18 8.71 13.19
C PRO A 94 -6.68 7.28 12.96
N ASP A 95 -6.31 6.36 13.85
CA ASP A 95 -6.66 4.93 13.74
C ASP A 95 -8.17 4.68 13.60
N ASN A 96 -8.96 5.36 14.44
CA ASN A 96 -10.41 5.26 14.36
C ASN A 96 -10.97 5.74 13.01
N ALA A 97 -10.39 6.80 12.43
CA ALA A 97 -10.80 7.28 11.12
C ALA A 97 -10.45 6.28 10.01
N ALA A 98 -9.28 5.65 10.05
CA ALA A 98 -8.88 4.60 9.10
C ALA A 98 -9.86 3.42 9.13
N VAL A 99 -10.23 2.96 10.35
CA VAL A 99 -11.20 1.86 10.53
C VAL A 99 -12.59 2.26 10.03
N ASP A 100 -13.10 3.40 10.48
CA ASP A 100 -14.46 3.84 10.17
C ASP A 100 -14.68 4.09 8.67
N GLU A 101 -13.70 4.72 8.01
CA GLU A 101 -13.77 4.94 6.56
C GLU A 101 -13.67 3.61 5.78
N SER A 102 -12.87 2.65 6.22
CA SER A 102 -12.81 1.32 5.61
C SER A 102 -14.16 0.58 5.72
N VAL A 103 -14.80 0.64 6.88
CA VAL A 103 -16.14 0.08 7.11
C VAL A 103 -17.20 0.78 6.25
N LYS A 104 -17.14 2.10 6.14
CA LYS A 104 -18.07 2.88 5.27
C LYS A 104 -17.90 2.51 3.80
N LEU A 105 -16.65 2.30 3.33
CA LEU A 105 -16.39 1.86 1.97
C LEU A 105 -17.04 0.50 1.68
N ALA A 106 -16.88 -0.48 2.59
CA ALA A 106 -17.49 -1.80 2.44
C ALA A 106 -19.02 -1.74 2.36
N LYS A 107 -19.66 -0.96 3.24
CA LYS A 107 -21.11 -0.77 3.25
C LYS A 107 -21.64 -0.15 1.95
N LYS A 108 -20.92 0.85 1.41
CA LYS A 108 -21.31 1.54 0.16
C LYS A 108 -21.07 0.73 -1.10
N ASN A 109 -20.14 -0.21 -1.09
CA ASN A 109 -19.74 -1.01 -2.27
C ASN A 109 -20.45 -2.38 -2.35
N ARG A 110 -21.72 -2.44 -1.99
CA ARG A 110 -22.56 -3.65 -2.10
C ARG A 110 -22.04 -4.88 -1.34
N ASN A 111 -21.16 -4.67 -0.36
CA ASN A 111 -20.65 -5.76 0.46
C ASN A 111 -20.79 -5.48 1.97
N PRO A 112 -22.05 -5.18 2.45
CA PRO A 112 -22.26 -4.85 3.85
C PRO A 112 -21.91 -6.02 4.80
N ALA A 113 -22.00 -7.25 4.32
CA ALA A 113 -21.61 -8.44 5.09
C ALA A 113 -20.12 -8.45 5.45
N ALA A 114 -19.25 -7.90 4.58
CA ALA A 114 -17.82 -7.81 4.85
C ALA A 114 -17.46 -6.69 5.83
N SER A 115 -18.34 -5.74 6.10
CA SER A 115 -18.06 -4.60 6.96
C SER A 115 -17.71 -5.00 8.40
N GLY A 116 -18.40 -6.00 8.94
CA GLY A 116 -18.12 -6.56 10.27
C GLY A 116 -16.75 -7.22 10.33
N PHE A 117 -16.39 -8.00 9.32
CA PHE A 117 -15.07 -8.64 9.20
C PHE A 117 -13.95 -7.60 9.10
N ILE A 118 -14.10 -6.58 8.23
CA ILE A 118 -13.10 -5.51 8.07
C ILE A 118 -12.90 -4.77 9.39
N ASN A 119 -13.98 -4.39 10.08
CA ASN A 119 -13.90 -3.74 11.37
C ASN A 119 -13.18 -4.60 12.42
N ALA A 120 -13.56 -5.88 12.53
CA ALA A 120 -12.97 -6.80 13.49
C ALA A 120 -11.46 -6.97 13.25
N MET A 121 -11.05 -7.18 12.00
CA MET A 121 -9.66 -7.41 11.63
C MET A 121 -8.79 -6.16 11.87
N LEU A 122 -9.21 -4.98 11.42
CA LEU A 122 -8.45 -3.75 11.63
C LEU A 122 -8.33 -3.40 13.12
N ARG A 123 -9.40 -3.58 13.91
CA ARG A 123 -9.35 -3.36 15.37
C ARG A 123 -8.48 -4.40 16.08
N GLU A 124 -8.48 -5.65 15.62
CA GLU A 124 -7.58 -6.69 16.15
C GLU A 124 -6.11 -6.32 15.90
N PHE A 125 -5.79 -5.85 14.70
CA PHE A 125 -4.45 -5.37 14.37
C PHE A 125 -4.00 -4.21 15.27
N ILE A 126 -4.89 -3.24 15.54
CA ILE A 126 -4.60 -2.14 16.47
C ILE A 126 -4.37 -2.66 17.89
N ARG A 127 -5.21 -3.59 18.39
CA ARG A 127 -5.07 -4.18 19.73
C ARG A 127 -3.78 -4.95 19.93
N ASN A 128 -3.21 -5.48 18.86
CA ASN A 128 -1.91 -6.14 18.86
C ASN A 128 -0.75 -5.17 18.56
N ASP A 129 -0.89 -3.89 18.91
CA ASP A 129 0.13 -2.85 18.73
C ASP A 129 0.65 -2.72 17.30
N LYS A 130 -0.19 -3.03 16.30
CA LYS A 130 0.15 -3.00 14.87
C LYS A 130 1.40 -3.82 14.51
N LYS A 131 1.62 -4.93 15.22
CA LYS A 131 2.78 -5.80 15.00
C LYS A 131 2.70 -6.51 13.66
N LEU A 132 3.81 -6.46 12.94
CA LEU A 132 3.95 -7.23 11.71
C LEU A 132 3.99 -8.73 12.01
N PRO A 133 3.46 -9.58 11.12
CA PRO A 133 3.62 -11.02 11.21
C PRO A 133 5.08 -11.44 11.23
N LYS A 134 5.39 -12.50 11.97
CA LYS A 134 6.72 -13.09 11.95
C LYS A 134 6.91 -13.92 10.67
N GLY A 135 8.07 -13.80 10.05
CA GLY A 135 8.51 -14.69 8.99
C GLY A 135 8.91 -16.06 9.56
N ARG A 136 8.87 -17.10 8.73
CA ARG A 136 9.38 -18.45 9.08
C ARG A 136 10.89 -18.47 9.23
N ASN A 137 11.57 -17.50 8.65
CA ASN A 137 13.01 -17.30 8.70
C ASN A 137 13.34 -15.81 8.50
N ALA A 138 14.61 -15.43 8.72
CA ALA A 138 15.07 -14.05 8.61
C ALA A 138 14.81 -13.42 7.24
N THR A 139 14.88 -14.19 6.15
CA THR A 139 14.61 -13.69 4.79
C THR A 139 13.14 -13.33 4.61
N GLU A 140 12.24 -14.15 5.13
CA GLU A 140 10.80 -13.83 5.12
C GLU A 140 10.47 -12.64 6.03
N GLU A 141 11.12 -12.51 7.18
CA GLU A 141 10.96 -11.33 8.04
C GLU A 141 11.32 -10.05 7.30
N LEU A 142 12.48 -10.02 6.64
CA LEU A 142 12.88 -8.89 5.80
C LEU A 142 11.91 -8.65 4.62
N SER A 143 11.44 -9.72 3.99
CA SER A 143 10.43 -9.64 2.92
C SER A 143 9.15 -8.98 3.40
N ILE A 144 8.66 -9.32 4.59
CA ILE A 144 7.45 -8.75 5.19
C ILE A 144 7.71 -7.30 5.61
N GLU A 145 8.83 -7.01 6.25
CA GLU A 145 9.15 -5.68 6.76
C GLU A 145 9.32 -4.65 5.64
N TYR A 146 10.04 -5.02 4.58
CA TYR A 146 10.37 -4.12 3.46
C TYR A 146 9.47 -4.30 2.24
N SER A 147 8.46 -5.17 2.32
CA SER A 147 7.54 -5.47 1.18
C SER A 147 8.28 -5.94 -0.09
N ALA A 148 9.40 -6.63 0.08
CA ALA A 148 10.20 -7.15 -1.01
C ALA A 148 9.87 -8.63 -1.28
N PRO A 149 9.86 -9.11 -2.54
CA PRO A 149 9.68 -10.52 -2.82
C PRO A 149 10.75 -11.39 -2.15
N VAL A 150 10.37 -12.52 -1.55
CA VAL A 150 11.29 -13.44 -0.85
C VAL A 150 12.47 -13.84 -1.74
N TRP A 151 12.19 -14.19 -3.02
CA TRP A 151 13.24 -14.57 -3.98
C TRP A 151 14.29 -13.47 -4.20
N LEU A 152 13.87 -12.20 -4.16
CA LEU A 152 14.77 -11.05 -4.32
C LEU A 152 15.65 -10.88 -3.08
N THR A 153 15.03 -10.96 -1.89
CA THR A 153 15.75 -10.89 -0.61
C THR A 153 16.76 -12.05 -0.47
N GLU A 154 16.38 -13.27 -0.88
CA GLU A 154 17.29 -14.41 -0.93
C GLU A 154 18.45 -14.19 -1.90
N LYS A 155 18.16 -13.70 -3.11
CA LYS A 155 19.17 -13.41 -4.11
C LYS A 155 20.17 -12.37 -3.60
N TRP A 156 19.69 -11.24 -3.08
CA TRP A 156 20.58 -10.18 -2.57
C TRP A 156 21.39 -10.65 -1.36
N THR A 157 20.78 -11.41 -0.44
CA THR A 157 21.51 -11.97 0.71
C THR A 157 22.62 -12.91 0.26
N ARG A 158 22.38 -13.74 -0.76
CA ARG A 158 23.39 -14.68 -1.28
C ARG A 158 24.52 -13.97 -2.04
N GLU A 159 24.20 -12.94 -2.83
CA GLU A 159 25.16 -12.27 -3.70
C GLU A 159 25.98 -11.20 -2.98
N TYR A 160 25.36 -10.48 -2.05
CA TYR A 160 25.98 -9.31 -1.42
C TYR A 160 26.14 -9.43 0.10
N GLY A 161 25.64 -10.49 0.70
CA GLY A 161 25.60 -10.65 2.16
C GLY A 161 24.44 -9.92 2.84
N LYS A 162 24.24 -10.23 4.12
CA LYS A 162 23.05 -9.75 4.87
C LYS A 162 23.02 -8.24 5.06
N ASP A 163 24.17 -7.63 5.38
CA ASP A 163 24.24 -6.21 5.72
C ASP A 163 23.93 -5.34 4.49
N ILE A 164 24.54 -5.67 3.34
CA ILE A 164 24.29 -4.97 2.08
C ILE A 164 22.83 -5.18 1.63
N CYS A 165 22.32 -6.41 1.75
CA CYS A 165 20.93 -6.70 1.45
C CYS A 165 19.98 -5.82 2.27
N LEU A 166 20.23 -5.68 3.57
CA LEU A 166 19.42 -4.82 4.45
C LEU A 166 19.44 -3.36 4.00
N GLU A 167 20.62 -2.83 3.67
CA GLU A 167 20.73 -1.44 3.17
C GLU A 167 20.01 -1.26 1.83
N MET A 168 20.13 -2.23 0.90
CA MET A 168 19.39 -2.22 -0.36
C MET A 168 17.86 -2.23 -0.14
N LEU A 169 17.38 -3.04 0.80
CA LEU A 169 15.96 -3.09 1.15
C LEU A 169 15.48 -1.78 1.76
N LYS A 170 16.22 -1.19 2.70
CA LYS A 170 15.91 0.11 3.30
C LYS A 170 15.82 1.22 2.26
N THR A 171 16.75 1.25 1.31
CA THR A 171 16.79 2.29 0.27
C THR A 171 15.78 2.06 -0.85
N SER A 172 15.26 0.84 -1.00
CA SER A 172 14.24 0.52 -2.01
C SER A 172 12.82 0.96 -1.64
N VAL A 173 12.59 1.28 -0.36
CA VAL A 173 11.29 1.75 0.12
C VAL A 173 11.31 3.26 0.32
N GLY A 174 10.23 3.93 -0.07
CA GLY A 174 10.07 5.36 0.05
C GLY A 174 10.33 6.12 -1.26
N GLN A 175 10.39 7.42 -1.15
CA GLN A 175 10.53 8.29 -2.32
C GLN A 175 11.99 8.34 -2.78
N ALA A 176 12.24 7.89 -4.02
CA ALA A 176 13.55 8.01 -4.63
C ALA A 176 13.96 9.49 -4.77
N PRO A 177 15.25 9.83 -4.57
CA PRO A 177 15.73 11.19 -4.81
C PRO A 177 15.57 11.54 -6.29
N VAL A 178 15.13 12.77 -6.55
CA VAL A 178 15.08 13.29 -7.91
C VAL A 178 16.51 13.61 -8.35
N THR A 179 16.97 12.87 -9.35
CA THR A 179 18.31 13.10 -9.93
C THR A 179 18.19 13.58 -11.37
N ALA A 180 18.98 14.57 -11.73
CA ALA A 180 19.05 15.08 -13.09
C ALA A 180 20.50 15.14 -13.57
N ARG A 181 20.73 14.72 -14.81
CA ARG A 181 22.01 14.89 -15.47
C ARG A 181 22.01 16.18 -16.25
N VAL A 182 22.91 17.10 -15.89
CA VAL A 182 23.10 18.35 -16.65
C VAL A 182 23.72 18.01 -18.01
N ASN A 183 23.10 18.48 -19.08
CA ASN A 183 23.69 18.40 -20.41
C ASN A 183 24.72 19.52 -20.55
N THR A 184 26.01 19.19 -20.42
CA THR A 184 27.13 20.14 -20.48
C THR A 184 27.43 20.67 -21.90
N VAL A 185 26.80 20.11 -22.92
CA VAL A 185 26.93 20.57 -24.31
C VAL A 185 26.13 21.87 -24.56
N PHE A 186 25.05 22.06 -23.80
CA PHE A 186 24.27 23.30 -23.86
C PHE A 186 24.62 24.17 -22.65
N HIS A 187 25.48 25.17 -22.86
CA HIS A 187 25.65 26.26 -21.91
C HIS A 187 24.36 27.09 -21.86
N LEU A 188 23.51 26.80 -20.88
CA LEU A 188 22.50 27.78 -20.44
C LEU A 188 23.24 28.84 -19.64
N SER A 189 23.60 29.95 -20.31
CA SER A 189 23.91 31.18 -19.62
C SER A 189 22.63 31.63 -18.93
N LEU A 190 22.52 31.38 -17.64
CA LEU A 190 21.53 32.03 -16.80
C LEU A 190 21.96 33.50 -16.66
N ILE A 191 21.28 34.37 -17.40
CA ILE A 191 21.28 35.82 -17.17
C ILE A 191 20.28 36.09 -16.04
#